data_6113c12c724b9d564acfc0b72aec21a0
#
_entry.id   6113c12c724b9d564acfc0b72aec21a0
#
_cell.length_a   1.000
_cell.length_b   1.000
_cell.length_c   1.000
_cell.angle_alpha   90.00
_cell.angle_beta   90.00
_cell.angle_gamma   90.00
#
_symmetry.space_group_name_H-M   'P 1'
#
loop_
_entity.id
_entity.type
_entity.pdbx_description
1 polymer ?
#
loop_
_entity_poly.entity_id
_entity_poly.type
_entity_poly.pdbx_seq_one_letter_code
_entity_poly.pdbx_strand_id
1 'polypeptide(L)'
;MVKKRAFTNQIKNASCKHSMVNPIKKVLLKHPKNAFINQTIINDQYLNLNYSKAPNFNKAVNDYEDFIGLLQLFDIELHYLSKDNATSLDSIYTHDPCIVTNEGIILCNMGKEDRISEINEIEKYFKSIHLPILGEIKPPGTLEGGDVIWIDNETIAVGEGYRTNQEGIRQLKLLLSNQIKNIIIVPLPHWNGPEECLHLMSNLSPIDYNLYLIYSRLLPVAFLKYLTNRNIELIEVPDEEYESMGCNVLAVAQKKVIMIDGNPKTKQLLENKGVEVHTY
;
A
#
# COMPACT_ATOMS: atom_id res chain seq x y z
N MET A 1 13.68 -32.34 -14.49
CA MET A 1 14.24 -32.04 -13.16
C MET A 1 15.23 -30.85 -13.12
N VAL A 2 15.85 -30.45 -14.23
CA VAL A 2 16.88 -29.38 -14.28
C VAL A 2 16.30 -27.95 -14.21
N LYS A 3 15.10 -27.70 -14.74
CA LYS A 3 14.48 -26.35 -14.75
C LYS A 3 13.95 -25.85 -13.38
N LYS A 4 13.59 -26.75 -12.44
CA LYS A 4 13.13 -26.36 -11.10
C LYS A 4 14.25 -25.83 -10.18
N ARG A 5 15.51 -26.27 -10.39
CA ARG A 5 16.67 -25.80 -9.61
C ARG A 5 17.15 -24.41 -10.01
N ALA A 6 16.95 -24.01 -11.27
CA ALA A 6 17.41 -22.70 -11.76
C ALA A 6 16.56 -21.54 -11.24
N PHE A 7 15.23 -21.75 -11.07
CA PHE A 7 14.32 -20.71 -10.59
C PHE A 7 14.52 -20.39 -9.10
N THR A 8 14.71 -21.46 -8.27
CA THR A 8 14.99 -21.32 -6.84
C THR A 8 16.36 -20.68 -6.55
N ASN A 9 17.33 -20.85 -7.42
CA ASN A 9 18.67 -20.25 -7.26
C ASN A 9 18.73 -18.77 -7.70
N GLN A 10 17.88 -18.33 -8.62
CA GLN A 10 17.81 -16.91 -8.99
C GLN A 10 17.20 -16.03 -7.88
N ILE A 11 16.25 -16.55 -7.11
CA ILE A 11 15.69 -15.84 -5.96
C ILE A 11 16.70 -15.74 -4.80
N LYS A 12 17.55 -16.75 -4.63
CA LYS A 12 18.58 -16.76 -3.55
C LYS A 12 19.78 -15.85 -3.79
N ASN A 13 20.01 -15.39 -5.02
CA ASN A 13 21.18 -14.56 -5.35
C ASN A 13 20.88 -13.05 -5.47
N ALA A 14 19.63 -12.61 -5.30
CA ALA A 14 19.31 -11.19 -5.18
C ALA A 14 19.34 -10.82 -3.70
N SER A 15 20.43 -10.25 -3.22
CA SER A 15 20.56 -9.70 -1.86
C SER A 15 19.72 -8.42 -1.65
N CYS A 16 18.67 -8.24 -2.41
CA CYS A 16 17.77 -7.09 -2.27
C CYS A 16 16.70 -7.46 -1.26
N LYS A 17 16.89 -7.04 -0.01
CA LYS A 17 15.87 -7.18 1.04
C LYS A 17 14.68 -6.27 0.72
N HIS A 18 13.47 -6.70 1.12
CA HIS A 18 12.24 -5.90 0.95
C HIS A 18 12.39 -4.52 1.62
N SER A 19 11.92 -3.48 0.96
CA SER A 19 12.01 -2.10 1.42
C SER A 19 10.89 -1.27 0.80
N MET A 20 10.38 -0.30 1.53
CA MET A 20 9.37 0.66 1.03
C MET A 20 9.96 1.72 0.10
N VAL A 21 11.28 1.83 0.00
CA VAL A 21 11.98 2.92 -0.72
C VAL A 21 13.02 2.46 -1.73
N ASN A 22 13.28 1.16 -1.85
CA ASN A 22 14.14 0.64 -2.91
C ASN A 22 13.48 0.80 -4.28
N PRO A 23 14.27 0.86 -5.37
CA PRO A 23 13.71 0.89 -6.71
C PRO A 23 12.72 -0.23 -6.95
N ILE A 24 11.47 0.14 -7.25
CA ILE A 24 10.42 -0.82 -7.60
C ILE A 24 10.83 -1.51 -8.90
N LYS A 25 10.72 -2.84 -8.94
CA LYS A 25 11.02 -3.64 -10.13
C LYS A 25 9.77 -4.12 -10.83
N LYS A 26 8.75 -4.49 -10.04
CA LYS A 26 7.49 -5.02 -10.54
C LYS A 26 6.36 -4.48 -9.71
N VAL A 27 5.25 -4.17 -10.32
CA VAL A 27 4.04 -3.73 -9.63
C VAL A 27 2.83 -4.46 -10.18
N LEU A 28 1.93 -4.87 -9.28
CA LEU A 28 0.63 -5.43 -9.62
C LEU A 28 -0.41 -4.34 -9.51
N LEU A 29 -1.14 -4.13 -10.58
CA LEU A 29 -2.15 -3.08 -10.75
C LEU A 29 -3.51 -3.69 -11.11
N LYS A 30 -4.58 -2.94 -10.89
CA LYS A 30 -5.88 -3.23 -11.49
C LYS A 30 -6.40 -1.99 -12.17
N HIS A 31 -6.42 -2.02 -13.49
CA HIS A 31 -6.83 -0.88 -14.31
C HIS A 31 -8.32 -0.54 -14.07
N PRO A 32 -8.74 0.74 -14.08
CA PRO A 32 -10.16 1.13 -13.94
C PRO A 32 -11.10 0.42 -14.90
N LYS A 33 -10.66 0.10 -16.13
CA LYS A 33 -11.45 -0.73 -17.07
C LYS A 33 -11.80 -2.12 -16.53
N ASN A 34 -10.99 -2.64 -15.58
CA ASN A 34 -11.20 -3.95 -14.95
C ASN A 34 -11.85 -3.84 -13.56
N ALA A 35 -11.55 -2.78 -12.80
CA ALA A 35 -12.12 -2.54 -11.47
C ALA A 35 -13.49 -1.85 -11.56
N PHE A 36 -13.59 -0.74 -12.29
CA PHE A 36 -14.81 0.06 -12.39
C PHE A 36 -15.73 -0.41 -13.51
N ILE A 37 -15.18 -1.05 -14.53
CA ILE A 37 -15.86 -1.63 -15.68
C ILE A 37 -16.51 -0.56 -16.57
N ASN A 38 -17.45 0.23 -16.05
CA ASN A 38 -18.14 1.33 -16.72
C ASN A 38 -18.86 2.25 -15.71
N GLN A 39 -19.44 3.36 -16.20
CA GLN A 39 -20.12 4.33 -15.35
C GLN A 39 -21.37 3.77 -14.64
N THR A 40 -22.07 2.80 -15.23
CA THR A 40 -23.26 2.20 -14.62
C THR A 40 -22.88 1.46 -13.34
N ILE A 41 -21.84 0.60 -13.38
CA ILE A 41 -21.34 -0.12 -12.20
C ILE A 41 -20.84 0.85 -11.12
N ILE A 42 -20.17 1.94 -11.51
CA ILE A 42 -19.78 2.98 -10.55
C ILE A 42 -21.02 3.55 -9.84
N ASN A 43 -22.05 3.94 -10.60
CA ASN A 43 -23.25 4.54 -10.04
C ASN A 43 -24.02 3.58 -9.12
N ASP A 44 -23.93 2.29 -9.38
CA ASP A 44 -24.61 1.24 -8.58
C ASP A 44 -23.88 0.97 -7.25
N GLN A 45 -22.56 1.17 -7.19
CA GLN A 45 -21.75 0.72 -6.06
C GLN A 45 -21.20 1.85 -5.17
N TYR A 46 -20.97 3.05 -5.71
CA TYR A 46 -20.16 4.08 -5.03
C TYR A 46 -20.70 4.48 -3.64
N LEU A 47 -22.02 4.57 -3.46
CA LEU A 47 -22.61 4.92 -2.16
C LEU A 47 -22.39 3.82 -1.12
N ASN A 48 -22.60 2.56 -1.51
CA ASN A 48 -22.43 1.42 -0.61
C ASN A 48 -20.97 1.22 -0.19
N LEU A 49 -20.04 1.67 -1.03
CA LEU A 49 -18.60 1.61 -0.77
C LEU A 49 -18.06 2.87 -0.09
N ASN A 50 -18.94 3.79 0.32
CA ASN A 50 -18.59 5.04 1.02
C ASN A 50 -17.75 6.04 0.22
N TYR A 51 -17.89 6.05 -1.11
CA TYR A 51 -17.29 7.13 -1.92
C TYR A 51 -18.08 8.43 -1.71
N SER A 52 -17.39 9.52 -1.48
CA SER A 52 -18.00 10.85 -1.30
C SER A 52 -18.79 11.33 -2.55
N LYS A 53 -18.39 10.85 -3.72
CA LYS A 53 -19.07 11.09 -5.00
C LYS A 53 -18.78 9.97 -5.99
N ALA A 54 -19.69 9.75 -6.95
CA ALA A 54 -19.44 8.80 -8.02
C ALA A 54 -18.22 9.24 -8.86
N PRO A 55 -17.17 8.42 -8.99
CA PRO A 55 -16.09 8.68 -9.92
C PRO A 55 -16.60 8.80 -11.36
N ASN A 56 -15.97 9.66 -12.16
CA ASN A 56 -16.21 9.68 -13.59
C ASN A 56 -15.33 8.63 -14.26
N PHE A 57 -15.93 7.66 -14.93
CA PHE A 57 -15.21 6.52 -15.52
C PHE A 57 -14.10 6.95 -16.49
N ASN A 58 -14.41 7.87 -17.43
CA ASN A 58 -13.43 8.29 -18.42
C ASN A 58 -12.28 9.08 -17.79
N LYS A 59 -12.59 9.94 -16.80
CA LYS A 59 -11.55 10.66 -16.07
C LYS A 59 -10.67 9.69 -15.30
N ALA A 60 -11.24 8.71 -14.58
CA ALA A 60 -10.47 7.72 -13.84
C ALA A 60 -9.55 6.87 -14.75
N VAL A 61 -10.03 6.54 -15.96
CA VAL A 61 -9.20 5.86 -16.99
C VAL A 61 -8.02 6.74 -17.40
N ASN A 62 -8.27 8.02 -17.71
CA ASN A 62 -7.22 8.93 -18.16
C ASN A 62 -6.18 9.21 -17.07
N ASP A 63 -6.62 9.54 -15.84
CA ASP A 63 -5.73 9.76 -14.70
C ASP A 63 -4.87 8.51 -14.41
N TYR A 64 -5.44 7.31 -14.57
CA TYR A 64 -4.71 6.06 -14.37
C TYR A 64 -3.70 5.76 -15.49
N GLU A 65 -4.00 6.11 -16.73
CA GLU A 65 -3.05 5.99 -17.84
C GLU A 65 -1.87 6.98 -17.67
N ASP A 66 -2.11 8.20 -17.13
CA ASP A 66 -1.05 9.13 -16.76
C ASP A 66 -0.15 8.53 -15.65
N PHE A 67 -0.74 7.94 -14.62
CA PHE A 67 0.00 7.21 -13.58
C PHE A 67 0.83 6.05 -14.15
N ILE A 68 0.26 5.23 -15.06
CA ILE A 68 0.98 4.16 -15.76
C ILE A 68 2.16 4.73 -16.54
N GLY A 69 1.96 5.85 -17.25
CA GLY A 69 3.02 6.54 -17.97
C GLY A 69 4.20 6.92 -17.07
N LEU A 70 3.93 7.41 -15.87
CA LEU A 70 4.97 7.71 -14.88
C LEU A 70 5.70 6.44 -14.40
N LEU A 71 4.99 5.35 -14.10
CA LEU A 71 5.64 4.09 -13.70
C LEU A 71 6.57 3.56 -14.80
N GLN A 72 6.20 3.71 -16.07
CA GLN A 72 7.02 3.27 -17.21
C GLN A 72 8.32 4.08 -17.35
N LEU A 73 8.35 5.36 -16.94
CA LEU A 73 9.57 6.17 -16.93
C LEU A 73 10.66 5.60 -16.00
N PHE A 74 10.27 4.78 -15.02
CA PHE A 74 11.19 4.16 -14.05
C PHE A 74 11.54 2.71 -14.37
N ASP A 75 11.28 2.24 -15.58
CA ASP A 75 11.54 0.85 -16.03
C ASP A 75 10.88 -0.21 -15.11
N ILE A 76 9.70 0.07 -14.57
CA ILE A 76 8.94 -0.83 -13.72
C ILE A 76 8.14 -1.80 -14.59
N GLU A 77 8.29 -3.10 -14.34
CA GLU A 77 7.48 -4.14 -14.99
C GLU A 77 6.06 -4.12 -14.44
N LEU A 78 5.08 -3.86 -15.32
CA LEU A 78 3.68 -3.72 -14.94
C LEU A 78 2.93 -5.03 -15.15
N HIS A 79 2.26 -5.48 -14.10
CA HIS A 79 1.36 -6.62 -14.11
C HIS A 79 -0.07 -6.16 -13.81
N TYR A 80 -1.06 -6.83 -14.36
CA TYR A 80 -2.44 -6.41 -14.22
C TYR A 80 -3.34 -7.56 -13.77
N LEU A 81 -4.20 -7.27 -12.79
CA LEU A 81 -5.34 -8.11 -12.48
C LEU A 81 -6.39 -7.98 -13.58
N SER A 82 -7.00 -9.09 -13.91
CA SER A 82 -8.11 -9.16 -14.87
C SER A 82 -9.40 -8.64 -14.22
N LYS A 83 -10.41 -8.41 -15.04
CA LYS A 83 -11.78 -8.20 -14.55
C LYS A 83 -12.26 -9.43 -13.77
N ASP A 84 -12.78 -9.20 -12.56
CA ASP A 84 -13.47 -10.23 -11.77
C ASP A 84 -14.83 -9.68 -11.29
N ASN A 85 -15.91 -10.37 -11.60
CA ASN A 85 -17.27 -9.91 -11.25
C ASN A 85 -17.59 -10.12 -9.75
N ALA A 86 -16.75 -10.83 -9.01
CA ALA A 86 -16.89 -11.01 -7.57
C ALA A 86 -16.31 -9.85 -6.76
N THR A 87 -15.53 -8.95 -7.39
CA THR A 87 -14.88 -7.81 -6.72
C THR A 87 -15.64 -6.52 -6.99
N SER A 88 -15.54 -5.57 -6.06
CA SER A 88 -16.14 -4.23 -6.15
C SER A 88 -15.20 -3.20 -6.79
N LEU A 89 -15.64 -1.93 -6.84
CA LEU A 89 -14.81 -0.78 -7.28
C LEU A 89 -13.50 -0.71 -6.50
N ASP A 90 -13.52 -1.02 -5.19
CA ASP A 90 -12.36 -0.94 -4.30
C ASP A 90 -11.21 -1.87 -4.71
N SER A 91 -11.47 -2.86 -5.55
CA SER A 91 -10.42 -3.75 -6.06
C SER A 91 -9.34 -3.06 -6.89
N ILE A 92 -9.51 -1.78 -7.21
CA ILE A 92 -8.46 -0.93 -7.79
C ILE A 92 -7.26 -0.75 -6.83
N TYR A 93 -7.50 -0.85 -5.50
CA TYR A 93 -6.49 -0.68 -4.46
C TYR A 93 -5.76 -2.00 -4.18
N THR A 94 -4.92 -2.44 -5.09
CA THR A 94 -4.25 -3.75 -5.08
C THR A 94 -3.22 -3.93 -3.96
N HIS A 95 -2.91 -2.88 -3.20
CA HIS A 95 -1.95 -2.93 -2.10
C HIS A 95 -2.51 -3.61 -0.85
N ASP A 96 -3.80 -3.39 -0.55
CA ASP A 96 -4.39 -3.80 0.73
C ASP A 96 -4.61 -5.32 0.89
N PRO A 97 -4.91 -6.09 -0.18
CA PRO A 97 -5.22 -7.51 -0.03
C PRO A 97 -4.04 -8.42 0.33
N CYS A 98 -2.80 -7.93 0.27
CA CYS A 98 -1.64 -8.77 0.58
C CYS A 98 -0.44 -8.00 1.12
N ILE A 99 0.43 -8.72 1.85
CA ILE A 99 1.73 -8.21 2.29
C ILE A 99 2.83 -8.88 1.48
N VAL A 100 3.65 -8.05 0.82
CA VAL A 100 4.84 -8.52 0.11
C VAL A 100 5.99 -8.69 1.10
N THR A 101 6.72 -9.81 1.00
CA THR A 101 7.88 -10.10 1.85
C THR A 101 9.06 -10.61 1.02
N ASN A 102 10.22 -10.78 1.65
CA ASN A 102 11.40 -11.35 0.97
C ASN A 102 11.21 -12.81 0.51
N GLU A 103 10.28 -13.55 1.12
CA GLU A 103 10.10 -14.98 0.91
C GLU A 103 8.81 -15.33 0.16
N GLY A 104 7.93 -14.36 -0.06
CA GLY A 104 6.65 -14.55 -0.73
C GLY A 104 5.57 -13.60 -0.22
N ILE A 105 4.33 -14.00 -0.38
CA ILE A 105 3.14 -13.19 -0.13
C ILE A 105 2.39 -13.73 1.08
N ILE A 106 1.93 -12.83 1.95
CA ILE A 106 0.94 -13.13 2.97
C ILE A 106 -0.39 -12.56 2.50
N LEU A 107 -1.42 -13.41 2.41
CA LEU A 107 -2.77 -12.96 2.07
C LEU A 107 -3.42 -12.33 3.30
N CYS A 108 -4.03 -11.19 3.11
CA CYS A 108 -4.75 -10.47 4.16
C CYS A 108 -6.15 -11.07 4.39
N ASN A 109 -6.82 -10.65 5.46
CA ASN A 109 -8.26 -10.78 5.66
C ASN A 109 -8.80 -9.36 5.88
N MET A 110 -9.53 -8.86 4.88
CA MET A 110 -9.94 -7.46 4.84
C MET A 110 -10.87 -7.10 6.00
N GLY A 111 -10.64 -5.93 6.60
CA GLY A 111 -11.54 -5.36 7.61
C GLY A 111 -12.84 -4.83 7.01
N LYS A 112 -12.83 -4.41 5.74
CA LYS A 112 -14.03 -4.03 4.98
C LYS A 112 -14.62 -5.25 4.29
N GLU A 113 -15.86 -5.65 4.66
CA GLU A 113 -16.52 -6.85 4.14
C GLU A 113 -16.64 -6.88 2.61
N ASP A 114 -16.94 -5.74 1.98
CA ASP A 114 -17.07 -5.59 0.53
C ASP A 114 -15.77 -5.90 -0.24
N ARG A 115 -14.63 -6.01 0.46
CA ARG A 115 -13.31 -6.26 -0.12
C ARG A 115 -12.78 -7.68 0.10
N ILE A 116 -13.47 -8.52 0.88
CA ILE A 116 -13.03 -9.90 1.19
C ILE A 116 -12.81 -10.73 -0.07
N SER A 117 -13.63 -10.53 -1.10
CA SER A 117 -13.53 -11.26 -2.36
C SER A 117 -12.24 -10.99 -3.13
N GLU A 118 -11.57 -9.85 -2.90
CA GLU A 118 -10.32 -9.47 -3.55
C GLU A 118 -9.18 -10.45 -3.24
N ILE A 119 -9.20 -11.08 -2.07
CA ILE A 119 -8.19 -12.07 -1.65
C ILE A 119 -8.11 -13.24 -2.62
N ASN A 120 -9.26 -13.73 -3.09
CA ASN A 120 -9.30 -14.84 -4.05
C ASN A 120 -8.70 -14.45 -5.41
N GLU A 121 -8.88 -13.21 -5.84
CA GLU A 121 -8.31 -12.68 -7.09
C GLU A 121 -6.77 -12.61 -6.99
N ILE A 122 -6.29 -12.02 -5.91
CA ILE A 122 -4.86 -11.88 -5.60
C ILE A 122 -4.20 -13.26 -5.48
N GLU A 123 -4.82 -14.20 -4.76
CA GLU A 123 -4.31 -15.56 -4.61
C GLU A 123 -4.16 -16.27 -5.96
N LYS A 124 -5.20 -16.23 -6.81
CA LYS A 124 -5.19 -16.81 -8.15
C LYS A 124 -4.05 -16.22 -8.99
N TYR A 125 -3.86 -14.89 -8.93
CA TYR A 125 -2.80 -14.22 -9.66
C TYR A 125 -1.42 -14.72 -9.21
N PHE A 126 -1.10 -14.69 -7.92
CA PHE A 126 0.22 -15.11 -7.43
C PHE A 126 0.50 -16.60 -7.66
N LYS A 127 -0.52 -17.46 -7.56
CA LYS A 127 -0.40 -18.88 -7.96
C LYS A 127 -0.07 -19.04 -9.44
N SER A 128 -0.66 -18.22 -10.31
CA SER A 128 -0.43 -18.29 -11.77
C SER A 128 1.01 -17.96 -12.16
N ILE A 129 1.66 -17.06 -11.43
CA ILE A 129 3.08 -16.70 -11.65
C ILE A 129 4.05 -17.49 -10.76
N HIS A 130 3.54 -18.50 -10.05
CA HIS A 130 4.33 -19.37 -9.15
C HIS A 130 5.07 -18.62 -8.03
N LEU A 131 4.52 -17.50 -7.56
CA LEU A 131 5.05 -16.78 -6.41
C LEU A 131 4.57 -17.48 -5.11
N PRO A 132 5.48 -17.76 -4.14
CA PRO A 132 5.11 -18.43 -2.90
C PRO A 132 4.09 -17.64 -2.09
N ILE A 133 3.05 -18.32 -1.59
CA ILE A 133 2.16 -17.80 -0.56
C ILE A 133 2.62 -18.41 0.77
N LEU A 134 3.07 -17.54 1.69
CA LEU A 134 3.61 -17.95 3.00
C LEU A 134 2.52 -18.32 3.99
N GLY A 135 1.35 -17.75 3.81
CA GLY A 135 0.20 -17.96 4.67
C GLY A 135 -0.88 -16.92 4.44
N GLU A 136 -1.90 -17.01 5.27
CA GLU A 136 -3.05 -16.10 5.22
C GLU A 136 -3.47 -15.67 6.62
N ILE A 137 -4.01 -14.45 6.75
CA ILE A 137 -4.69 -13.98 7.95
C ILE A 137 -6.11 -14.54 7.95
N LYS A 138 -6.53 -15.15 9.05
CA LYS A 138 -7.82 -15.83 9.18
C LYS A 138 -8.73 -15.15 10.19
N PRO A 139 -10.05 -15.20 10.00
CA PRO A 139 -10.98 -14.75 11.04
C PRO A 139 -10.68 -15.37 12.42
N PRO A 140 -10.88 -14.64 13.54
CA PRO A 140 -11.41 -13.28 13.60
C PRO A 140 -10.34 -12.18 13.37
N GLY A 141 -9.12 -12.52 12.96
CA GLY A 141 -8.09 -11.54 12.60
C GLY A 141 -8.45 -10.81 11.32
N THR A 142 -8.32 -9.48 11.33
CA THR A 142 -8.39 -8.64 10.14
C THR A 142 -7.08 -7.88 9.96
N LEU A 143 -6.65 -7.69 8.72
CA LEU A 143 -5.43 -6.97 8.37
C LEU A 143 -5.52 -6.49 6.92
N GLU A 144 -5.16 -5.23 6.69
CA GLU A 144 -5.06 -4.63 5.37
C GLU A 144 -3.64 -4.10 5.13
N GLY A 145 -3.15 -4.20 3.90
CA GLY A 145 -1.77 -3.84 3.52
C GLY A 145 -1.42 -2.39 3.77
N GLY A 146 -2.38 -1.47 3.66
CA GLY A 146 -2.21 -0.06 3.96
C GLY A 146 -1.85 0.24 5.42
N ASP A 147 -2.04 -0.72 6.32
CA ASP A 147 -1.62 -0.60 7.72
C ASP A 147 -0.21 -1.12 7.99
N VAL A 148 0.49 -1.73 7.01
CA VAL A 148 1.78 -2.39 7.24
C VAL A 148 2.91 -1.63 6.55
N ILE A 149 3.81 -1.04 7.33
CA ILE A 149 4.97 -0.28 6.85
C ILE A 149 6.26 -0.94 7.30
N TRP A 150 7.13 -1.27 6.35
CA TRP A 150 8.49 -1.70 6.65
C TRP A 150 9.36 -0.48 6.99
N ILE A 151 9.75 -0.38 8.27
CA ILE A 151 10.69 0.65 8.74
C ILE A 151 12.12 0.31 8.33
N ASP A 152 12.47 -0.96 8.45
CA ASP A 152 13.73 -1.54 7.98
C ASP A 152 13.54 -3.05 7.68
N ASN A 153 14.63 -3.74 7.35
CA ASN A 153 14.60 -5.16 7.00
C ASN A 153 14.11 -6.12 8.09
N GLU A 154 14.03 -5.67 9.34
CA GLU A 154 13.73 -6.50 10.52
C GLU A 154 12.64 -5.88 11.39
N THR A 155 12.10 -4.72 11.00
CA THR A 155 11.11 -3.97 11.77
C THR A 155 9.97 -3.51 10.90
N ILE A 156 8.74 -3.81 11.30
CA ILE A 156 7.52 -3.27 10.69
C ILE A 156 6.74 -2.43 11.71
N ALA A 157 6.08 -1.39 11.22
CA ALA A 157 5.02 -0.69 11.94
C ALA A 157 3.67 -1.17 11.40
N VAL A 158 2.71 -1.40 12.29
CA VAL A 158 1.37 -1.87 11.91
C VAL A 158 0.33 -0.98 12.58
N GLY A 159 -0.52 -0.35 11.77
CA GLY A 159 -1.68 0.41 12.24
C GLY A 159 -2.70 -0.53 12.89
N GLU A 160 -3.17 -0.21 14.08
CA GLU A 160 -4.29 -0.88 14.75
C GLU A 160 -5.49 0.05 14.72
N GLY A 161 -6.56 -0.37 14.05
CA GLY A 161 -7.76 0.46 13.85
C GLY A 161 -8.97 -0.37 13.44
N TYR A 162 -9.86 0.22 12.68
CA TYR A 162 -11.06 -0.46 12.20
C TYR A 162 -10.77 -1.52 11.14
N ARG A 163 -9.68 -1.37 10.37
CA ARG A 163 -9.33 -2.28 9.28
C ARG A 163 -8.41 -3.41 9.73
N THR A 164 -7.54 -3.14 10.69
CA THR A 164 -6.56 -4.11 11.22
C THR A 164 -6.74 -4.24 12.72
N ASN A 165 -6.96 -5.46 13.21
CA ASN A 165 -7.16 -5.74 14.63
C ASN A 165 -5.98 -6.49 15.25
N GLN A 166 -5.98 -6.61 16.58
CA GLN A 166 -4.91 -7.27 17.35
C GLN A 166 -4.68 -8.71 16.95
N GLU A 167 -5.73 -9.44 16.60
CA GLU A 167 -5.60 -10.84 16.18
C GLU A 167 -4.92 -10.93 14.80
N GLY A 168 -5.27 -10.05 13.84
CA GLY A 168 -4.56 -9.94 12.56
C GLY A 168 -3.08 -9.64 12.73
N ILE A 169 -2.74 -8.68 13.62
CA ILE A 169 -1.34 -8.34 13.96
C ILE A 169 -0.63 -9.54 14.58
N ARG A 170 -1.28 -10.27 15.49
CA ARG A 170 -0.73 -11.47 16.10
C ARG A 170 -0.41 -12.56 15.08
N GLN A 171 -1.32 -12.80 14.12
CA GLN A 171 -1.10 -13.77 13.05
C GLN A 171 0.02 -13.31 12.10
N LEU A 172 0.06 -12.03 11.72
CA LEU A 172 1.15 -11.47 10.92
C LEU A 172 2.51 -11.69 11.58
N LYS A 173 2.60 -11.45 12.90
CA LYS A 173 3.83 -11.69 13.69
C LYS A 173 4.30 -13.14 13.62
N LEU A 174 3.38 -14.11 13.66
CA LEU A 174 3.72 -15.52 13.54
C LEU A 174 4.23 -15.85 12.13
N LEU A 175 3.56 -15.37 11.09
CA LEU A 175 3.94 -15.61 9.69
C LEU A 175 5.29 -14.97 9.33
N LEU A 176 5.64 -13.84 9.95
CA LEU A 176 6.91 -13.14 9.74
C LEU A 176 8.01 -13.50 10.76
N SER A 177 7.78 -14.45 11.65
CA SER A 177 8.65 -14.71 12.80
C SER A 177 10.13 -14.95 12.46
N ASN A 178 10.43 -15.48 11.27
CA ASN A 178 11.79 -15.71 10.78
C ASN A 178 12.38 -14.52 9.99
N GLN A 179 11.57 -13.50 9.68
CA GLN A 179 11.96 -12.39 8.82
C GLN A 179 12.13 -11.07 9.58
N ILE A 180 11.37 -10.90 10.68
CA ILE A 180 11.37 -9.66 11.47
C ILE A 180 11.75 -9.93 12.94
N LYS A 181 12.33 -8.90 13.56
CA LYS A 181 12.62 -8.89 15.00
C LYS A 181 11.61 -8.07 15.79
N ASN A 182 11.09 -7.01 15.18
CA ASN A 182 10.24 -6.04 15.88
C ASN A 182 8.96 -5.76 15.11
N ILE A 183 7.85 -5.63 15.84
CA ILE A 183 6.61 -5.05 15.39
C ILE A 183 6.29 -3.86 16.29
N ILE A 184 6.05 -2.70 15.67
CA ILE A 184 5.59 -1.48 16.35
C ILE A 184 4.10 -1.35 16.07
N ILE A 185 3.28 -1.54 17.07
CA ILE A 185 1.83 -1.33 16.95
C ILE A 185 1.54 0.15 17.09
N VAL A 186 0.83 0.72 16.11
CA VAL A 186 0.48 2.13 16.04
C VAL A 186 -1.04 2.26 16.13
N PRO A 187 -1.59 2.57 17.32
CA PRO A 187 -3.02 2.80 17.46
C PRO A 187 -3.48 3.98 16.60
N LEU A 188 -4.44 3.73 15.72
CA LEU A 188 -5.03 4.76 14.87
C LEU A 188 -6.25 5.38 15.56
N PRO A 189 -6.49 6.70 15.39
CA PRO A 189 -7.61 7.38 16.03
C PRO A 189 -8.96 7.03 15.37
N HIS A 190 -10.05 7.33 16.06
CA HIS A 190 -11.40 7.18 15.52
C HIS A 190 -11.66 8.05 14.29
N TRP A 191 -11.04 9.22 14.20
CA TRP A 191 -11.19 10.21 13.12
C TRP A 191 -12.67 10.41 12.73
N ASN A 192 -13.06 10.13 11.48
CA ASN A 192 -14.42 10.30 10.99
C ASN A 192 -15.32 9.07 11.21
N GLY A 193 -14.83 8.01 11.87
CA GLY A 193 -15.62 6.84 12.22
C GLY A 193 -15.19 5.55 11.52
N PRO A 194 -15.96 4.45 11.72
CA PRO A 194 -15.60 3.13 11.19
C PRO A 194 -15.66 3.02 9.67
N GLU A 195 -16.44 3.89 9.02
CA GLU A 195 -16.59 3.90 7.56
C GLU A 195 -15.44 4.63 6.84
N GLU A 196 -14.63 5.37 7.61
CA GLU A 196 -13.46 6.07 7.08
C GLU A 196 -12.35 5.08 6.73
N CYS A 197 -11.73 5.25 5.57
CA CYS A 197 -10.52 4.52 5.22
C CYS A 197 -9.29 5.22 5.82
N LEU A 198 -9.00 4.93 7.09
CA LEU A 198 -7.81 5.42 7.78
C LEU A 198 -6.83 4.28 7.99
N HIS A 199 -5.87 4.14 7.09
CA HIS A 199 -4.71 3.27 7.25
C HIS A 199 -3.52 4.01 7.85
N LEU A 200 -2.51 3.29 8.34
CA LEU A 200 -1.25 3.90 8.75
C LEU A 200 -0.59 4.65 7.59
N MET A 201 -0.69 4.11 6.36
CA MET A 201 -0.19 4.74 5.14
C MET A 201 -0.97 5.99 4.72
N SER A 202 -2.17 6.23 5.25
CA SER A 202 -2.86 7.51 5.07
C SER A 202 -2.12 8.66 5.75
N ASN A 203 -1.37 8.36 6.83
CA ASN A 203 -0.71 9.31 7.70
C ASN A 203 0.82 9.30 7.61
N LEU A 204 1.39 8.37 6.82
CA LEU A 204 2.83 8.22 6.71
C LEU A 204 3.23 7.55 5.40
N SER A 205 4.12 8.19 4.65
CA SER A 205 4.76 7.64 3.45
C SER A 205 6.28 7.69 3.57
N PRO A 206 6.99 6.55 3.58
CA PRO A 206 8.45 6.53 3.50
C PRO A 206 8.93 7.07 2.14
N ILE A 207 9.88 8.02 2.17
CA ILE A 207 10.45 8.67 0.99
C ILE A 207 11.91 8.22 0.76
N ASP A 208 12.62 7.98 1.85
CA ASP A 208 13.97 7.42 1.90
C ASP A 208 14.12 6.65 3.23
N TYR A 209 15.20 5.93 3.43
CA TYR A 209 15.47 5.19 4.68
C TYR A 209 15.38 6.05 5.94
N ASN A 210 15.72 7.33 5.82
CA ASN A 210 15.74 8.28 6.92
C ASN A 210 14.91 9.54 6.65
N LEU A 211 13.98 9.51 5.71
CA LEU A 211 13.12 10.63 5.35
C LEU A 211 11.69 10.14 5.12
N TYR A 212 10.75 10.60 5.93
CA TYR A 212 9.34 10.22 5.84
C TYR A 212 8.45 11.45 5.72
N LEU A 213 7.44 11.36 4.88
CA LEU A 213 6.34 12.31 4.82
C LEU A 213 5.26 11.86 5.82
N ILE A 214 4.76 12.76 6.67
CA ILE A 214 3.80 12.41 7.70
C ILE A 214 2.69 13.44 7.82
N TYR A 215 1.56 13.00 8.38
CA TYR A 215 0.53 13.86 8.96
C TYR A 215 0.43 13.55 10.46
N SER A 216 1.17 14.30 11.26
CA SER A 216 1.41 13.97 12.68
C SER A 216 0.16 14.05 13.56
N ARG A 217 -0.85 14.82 13.15
CA ARG A 217 -2.09 15.00 13.93
C ARG A 217 -2.86 13.72 14.17
N LEU A 218 -2.71 12.73 13.31
CA LEU A 218 -3.38 11.42 13.40
C LEU A 218 -2.41 10.28 13.79
N LEU A 219 -1.19 10.63 14.26
CA LEU A 219 -0.20 9.67 14.72
C LEU A 219 0.04 9.79 16.23
N PRO A 220 0.19 8.65 16.94
CA PRO A 220 0.49 8.68 18.36
C PRO A 220 1.87 9.30 18.65
N VAL A 221 1.98 10.09 19.72
CA VAL A 221 3.23 10.71 20.17
C VAL A 221 4.35 9.68 20.37
N ALA A 222 4.02 8.49 20.86
CA ALA A 222 4.99 7.41 21.05
C ALA A 222 5.64 6.99 19.73
N PHE A 223 4.85 6.92 18.65
CA PHE A 223 5.35 6.54 17.33
C PHE A 223 6.20 7.65 16.70
N LEU A 224 5.79 8.92 16.83
CA LEU A 224 6.61 10.05 16.38
C LEU A 224 7.98 10.08 17.08
N LYS A 225 8.00 9.87 18.41
CA LYS A 225 9.25 9.74 19.17
C LYS A 225 10.08 8.53 18.73
N TYR A 226 9.43 7.41 18.42
CA TYR A 226 10.12 6.23 17.90
C TYR A 226 10.86 6.55 16.59
N LEU A 227 10.18 7.20 15.63
CA LEU A 227 10.78 7.58 14.34
C LEU A 227 11.95 8.57 14.53
N THR A 228 11.75 9.62 15.31
CA THR A 228 12.78 10.63 15.55
C THR A 228 13.99 10.09 16.29
N ASN A 229 13.81 9.17 17.27
CA ASN A 229 14.90 8.50 17.97
C ASN A 229 15.72 7.57 17.05
N ARG A 230 15.18 7.19 15.91
CA ARG A 230 15.89 6.47 14.85
C ARG A 230 16.58 7.40 13.83
N ASN A 231 16.61 8.69 14.09
CA ASN A 231 17.11 9.73 13.19
C ASN A 231 16.38 9.76 11.83
N ILE A 232 15.09 9.42 11.82
CA ILE A 232 14.24 9.61 10.65
C ILE A 232 13.77 11.06 10.65
N GLU A 233 14.09 11.77 9.58
CA GLU A 233 13.60 13.12 9.34
C GLU A 233 12.15 13.09 8.90
N LEU A 234 11.31 13.95 9.46
CA LEU A 234 9.88 13.99 9.22
C LEU A 234 9.51 15.27 8.47
N ILE A 235 8.86 15.13 7.31
CA ILE A 235 8.24 16.22 6.56
C ILE A 235 6.77 16.22 6.92
N GLU A 236 6.26 17.35 7.42
CA GLU A 236 4.86 17.50 7.81
C GLU A 236 4.01 17.94 6.63
N VAL A 237 2.93 17.20 6.34
CA VAL A 237 1.90 17.58 5.37
C VAL A 237 1.07 18.73 5.93
N PRO A 238 0.86 19.83 5.18
CA PRO A 238 -0.04 20.91 5.59
C PRO A 238 -1.48 20.42 5.76
N ASP A 239 -2.19 20.96 6.77
CA ASP A 239 -3.58 20.57 7.08
C ASP A 239 -4.50 20.67 5.86
N GLU A 240 -4.36 21.72 5.08
CA GLU A 240 -5.16 21.96 3.87
C GLU A 240 -4.92 20.99 2.71
N GLU A 241 -3.82 20.22 2.77
CA GLU A 241 -3.48 19.23 1.74
C GLU A 241 -3.65 17.77 2.22
N TYR A 242 -4.11 17.57 3.47
CA TYR A 242 -4.34 16.21 3.97
C TYR A 242 -5.53 15.53 3.27
N GLU A 243 -6.68 16.21 3.20
CA GLU A 243 -7.91 15.69 2.56
C GLU A 243 -7.76 15.50 1.03
N SER A 244 -6.82 16.21 0.41
CA SER A 244 -6.45 16.01 -1.01
C SER A 244 -5.38 14.95 -1.22
N MET A 245 -5.16 14.07 -0.23
CA MET A 245 -4.23 12.95 -0.29
C MET A 245 -2.75 13.36 -0.35
N GLY A 246 -2.41 14.55 0.16
CA GLY A 246 -1.03 15.05 0.18
C GLY A 246 -0.05 14.13 0.90
N CYS A 247 -0.51 13.33 1.88
CA CYS A 247 0.33 12.36 2.58
C CYS A 247 0.50 11.03 1.83
N ASN A 248 -0.33 10.73 0.83
CA ASN A 248 -0.30 9.46 0.12
C ASN A 248 0.64 9.53 -1.10
N VAL A 249 1.89 9.15 -0.88
CA VAL A 249 2.98 9.30 -1.85
C VAL A 249 3.67 7.96 -2.08
N LEU A 250 3.80 7.56 -3.34
CA LEU A 250 4.49 6.34 -3.74
C LEU A 250 5.98 6.61 -4.00
N ALA A 251 6.87 6.09 -3.17
CA ALA A 251 8.29 6.07 -3.47
C ALA A 251 8.59 4.98 -4.52
N VAL A 252 8.98 5.37 -5.73
CA VAL A 252 9.41 4.45 -6.80
C VAL A 252 10.89 4.10 -6.70
N ALA A 253 11.67 4.95 -6.04
CA ALA A 253 13.05 4.75 -5.60
C ALA A 253 13.35 5.75 -4.47
N GLN A 254 14.50 5.62 -3.81
CA GLN A 254 14.96 6.57 -2.81
C GLN A 254 14.91 8.00 -3.35
N LYS A 255 14.16 8.87 -2.65
CA LYS A 255 13.95 10.28 -3.05
C LYS A 255 13.38 10.47 -4.47
N LYS A 256 12.68 9.49 -5.01
CA LYS A 256 11.92 9.60 -6.25
C LYS A 256 10.49 9.13 -6.00
N VAL A 257 9.55 10.02 -6.18
CA VAL A 257 8.16 9.76 -5.78
C VAL A 257 7.15 10.14 -6.85
N ILE A 258 6.01 9.47 -6.79
CA ILE A 258 4.81 9.81 -7.54
C ILE A 258 3.72 10.20 -6.54
N MET A 259 3.03 11.30 -6.77
CA MET A 259 1.91 11.76 -5.95
C MET A 259 0.79 12.34 -6.81
N ILE A 260 -0.40 12.43 -6.24
CA ILE A 260 -1.55 13.07 -6.88
C ILE A 260 -1.29 14.57 -6.99
N ASP A 261 -1.64 15.16 -8.14
CA ASP A 261 -1.59 16.62 -8.34
C ASP A 261 -2.57 17.34 -7.40
N GLY A 262 -2.40 18.66 -7.26
CA GLY A 262 -3.23 19.47 -6.36
C GLY A 262 -2.68 19.66 -4.95
N ASN A 263 -1.48 19.16 -4.66
CA ASN A 263 -0.79 19.29 -3.37
C ASN A 263 0.53 20.08 -3.48
N PRO A 264 0.50 21.36 -3.91
CA PRO A 264 1.70 22.11 -4.27
C PRO A 264 2.64 22.39 -3.10
N LYS A 265 2.12 22.57 -1.88
CA LYS A 265 2.94 22.82 -0.68
C LYS A 265 3.70 21.56 -0.27
N THR A 266 3.03 20.41 -0.23
CA THR A 266 3.67 19.13 0.05
C THR A 266 4.74 18.82 -0.99
N LYS A 267 4.43 19.03 -2.28
CA LYS A 267 5.42 18.89 -3.35
C LYS A 267 6.65 19.77 -3.10
N GLN A 268 6.46 21.05 -2.80
CA GLN A 268 7.56 21.98 -2.52
C GLN A 268 8.40 21.55 -1.30
N LEU A 269 7.75 21.04 -0.24
CA LEU A 269 8.45 20.54 0.95
C LEU A 269 9.33 19.34 0.62
N LEU A 270 8.85 18.42 -0.19
CA LEU A 270 9.60 17.26 -0.68
C LEU A 270 10.79 17.71 -1.55
N GLU A 271 10.56 18.58 -2.53
CA GLU A 271 11.59 19.11 -3.43
C GLU A 271 12.69 19.85 -2.65
N ASN A 272 12.35 20.61 -1.61
CA ASN A 272 13.30 21.28 -0.72
C ASN A 272 14.22 20.29 0.05
N LYS A 273 13.83 19.02 0.16
CA LYS A 273 14.65 17.93 0.72
C LYS A 273 15.39 17.12 -0.35
N GLY A 274 15.39 17.61 -1.59
CA GLY A 274 16.07 16.98 -2.72
C GLY A 274 15.34 15.74 -3.23
N VAL A 275 14.01 15.68 -3.07
CA VAL A 275 13.17 14.63 -3.62
C VAL A 275 12.74 15.00 -5.03
N GLU A 276 12.87 14.08 -5.98
CA GLU A 276 12.33 14.18 -7.33
C GLU A 276 10.84 13.80 -7.27
N VAL A 277 9.95 14.77 -7.56
CA VAL A 277 8.50 14.59 -7.41
C VAL A 277 7.81 14.63 -8.77
N HIS A 278 7.10 13.55 -9.10
CA HIS A 278 6.25 13.43 -10.28
C HIS A 278 4.78 13.46 -9.85
N THR A 279 3.93 14.16 -10.62
CA THR A 279 2.48 14.28 -10.32
C THR A 279 1.64 13.81 -11.50
N TYR A 280 0.44 13.31 -11.23
CA TYR A 280 -0.57 12.90 -12.20
C TYR A 280 -1.97 13.32 -11.76
#